data_a5eed790d23124c9fb1f32b4d84e89e3
#
_entry.id   a5eed790d23124c9fb1f32b4d84e89e3
#
_cell.length_a   1.000
_cell.length_b   1.000
_cell.length_c   1.000
_cell.angle_alpha   90.00
_cell.angle_beta   90.00
_cell.angle_gamma   90.00
#
_symmetry.space_group_name_H-M   'P 1'
#
loop_
_entity.id
_entity.type
_entity.pdbx_description
1 polymer ?
#
loop_
_entity_poly.entity_id
_entity_poly.type
_entity_poly.pdbx_seq_one_letter_code
_entity_poly.pdbx_strand_id
1 'polypeptide(L)'
;LLLIVLTLFTAKGHPQTAALQRQGTATQLIVDGKPFLILGGELGNSSASSVQDIERIFPKLQRMGLNTVLVPAYWDLTEPTEGHFDFTLTDKVLQQARRNNLKVVFLWFGAWKNSMSCYAPLWFKENHKKYPRAYTQTGKPLEIASAFSENVYQADNRAFSAWLQHIAAIDKEEGTVIMVQIENEIGMLEDARDYSQEADKAFRAPVPTELMNYLQKNKKTLHPQMIKKWESQGCKKQGTWQEVFGADIYTDEIFMAGHYARYVERMAQTARSIYNVPL
;
A
#
# COMPACT_ATOMS: atom_id res chain seq x y z
N LEU A 1 -16.32 -59.97 20.94
CA LEU A 1 -16.87 -58.74 20.31
C LEU A 1 -15.87 -57.63 20.53
N LEU A 2 -15.10 -57.30 19.50
CA LEU A 2 -14.04 -56.26 19.55
C LEU A 2 -14.68 -54.97 19.01
N LEU A 3 -14.84 -53.96 19.88
CA LEU A 3 -15.36 -52.65 19.49
C LEU A 3 -14.20 -51.79 18.97
N ILE A 4 -14.13 -51.55 17.66
CA ILE A 4 -13.17 -50.62 17.07
C ILE A 4 -13.78 -49.22 17.16
N VAL A 5 -13.24 -48.40 18.07
CA VAL A 5 -13.54 -46.97 18.18
C VAL A 5 -12.77 -46.22 17.09
N LEU A 6 -13.46 -45.84 16.01
CA LEU A 6 -12.90 -45.01 14.94
C LEU A 6 -12.92 -43.55 15.43
N THR A 7 -11.79 -43.06 15.96
CA THR A 7 -11.60 -41.64 16.22
C THR A 7 -11.40 -40.91 14.90
N LEU A 8 -12.46 -40.23 14.42
CA LEU A 8 -12.38 -39.27 13.34
C LEU A 8 -11.55 -38.07 13.81
N PHE A 9 -10.27 -38.07 13.49
CA PHE A 9 -9.47 -36.82 13.52
C PHE A 9 -10.01 -35.92 12.39
N THR A 10 -10.87 -34.99 12.75
CA THR A 10 -11.12 -33.82 11.88
C THR A 10 -9.82 -33.02 11.86
N ALA A 11 -9.01 -33.16 10.83
CA ALA A 11 -7.96 -32.23 10.54
C ALA A 11 -8.63 -30.85 10.42
N LYS A 12 -8.45 -29.98 11.41
CA LYS A 12 -8.71 -28.56 11.26
C LYS A 12 -7.75 -28.10 10.15
N GLY A 13 -8.27 -28.00 8.93
CA GLY A 13 -7.53 -27.36 7.86
C GLY A 13 -7.15 -25.99 8.38
N HIS A 14 -5.86 -25.63 8.25
CA HIS A 14 -5.44 -24.26 8.52
C HIS A 14 -6.30 -23.37 7.63
N PRO A 15 -6.91 -22.32 8.18
CA PRO A 15 -7.66 -21.38 7.35
C PRO A 15 -6.71 -20.90 6.27
N GLN A 16 -7.10 -21.14 5.04
CA GLN A 16 -6.29 -20.78 3.90
C GLN A 16 -6.44 -19.28 3.74
N THR A 17 -5.42 -18.53 4.09
CA THR A 17 -5.35 -17.08 3.86
C THR A 17 -5.70 -16.80 2.40
N ALA A 18 -6.33 -15.65 2.15
CA ALA A 18 -6.63 -15.21 0.79
C ALA A 18 -5.36 -15.23 -0.07
N ALA A 19 -5.47 -15.66 -1.32
CA ALA A 19 -4.35 -15.78 -2.24
C ALA A 19 -4.77 -15.44 -3.67
N LEU A 20 -3.82 -14.91 -4.45
CA LEU A 20 -3.99 -14.77 -5.90
C LEU A 20 -3.48 -16.02 -6.59
N GLN A 21 -4.33 -16.68 -7.37
CA GLN A 21 -3.99 -17.88 -8.12
C GLN A 21 -4.16 -17.68 -9.62
N ARG A 22 -3.15 -18.06 -10.39
CA ARG A 22 -3.23 -18.00 -11.84
C ARG A 22 -4.10 -19.16 -12.37
N GLN A 23 -5.08 -18.81 -13.22
CA GLN A 23 -5.99 -19.75 -13.86
C GLN A 23 -5.97 -19.48 -15.37
N GLY A 24 -5.17 -20.23 -16.12
CA GLY A 24 -4.95 -19.94 -17.54
C GLY A 24 -4.35 -18.56 -17.77
N THR A 25 -5.08 -17.68 -18.46
CA THR A 25 -4.67 -16.29 -18.72
C THR A 25 -5.16 -15.29 -17.65
N ALA A 26 -6.04 -15.70 -16.73
CA ALA A 26 -6.59 -14.87 -15.67
C ALA A 26 -5.90 -15.11 -14.33
N THR A 27 -6.02 -14.14 -13.42
CA THR A 27 -5.66 -14.31 -12.01
C THR A 27 -6.93 -14.21 -11.19
N GLN A 28 -7.17 -15.17 -10.32
CA GLN A 28 -8.34 -15.23 -9.46
C GLN A 28 -7.95 -14.99 -8.00
N LEU A 29 -8.79 -14.28 -7.26
CA LEU A 29 -8.72 -14.24 -5.81
C LEU A 29 -9.34 -15.53 -5.26
N ILE A 30 -8.58 -16.24 -4.45
CA ILE A 30 -9.03 -17.44 -3.74
C ILE A 30 -9.18 -17.06 -2.26
N VAL A 31 -10.33 -17.32 -1.69
CA VAL A 31 -10.62 -17.15 -0.27
C VAL A 31 -11.23 -18.44 0.25
N ASP A 32 -10.76 -18.94 1.37
CA ASP A 32 -11.19 -20.22 1.95
C ASP A 32 -11.14 -21.39 0.94
N GLY A 33 -10.09 -21.39 0.08
CA GLY A 33 -9.84 -22.42 -0.94
C GLY A 33 -10.75 -22.35 -2.18
N LYS A 34 -11.56 -21.31 -2.34
CA LYS A 34 -12.52 -21.15 -3.45
C LYS A 34 -12.33 -19.82 -4.18
N PRO A 35 -12.60 -19.77 -5.49
CA PRO A 35 -12.68 -18.50 -6.21
C PRO A 35 -13.68 -17.56 -5.53
N PHE A 36 -13.25 -16.33 -5.24
CA PHE A 36 -14.04 -15.34 -4.54
C PHE A 36 -14.29 -14.13 -5.42
N LEU A 37 -15.56 -13.83 -5.68
CA LEU A 37 -15.96 -12.61 -6.37
C LEU A 37 -16.28 -11.54 -5.33
N ILE A 38 -15.52 -10.45 -5.36
CA ILE A 38 -15.75 -9.30 -4.51
C ILE A 38 -17.02 -8.57 -5.00
N LEU A 39 -18.06 -8.55 -4.13
CA LEU A 39 -19.18 -7.63 -4.20
C LEU A 39 -18.97 -6.61 -3.10
N GLY A 40 -18.16 -5.60 -3.39
CA GLY A 40 -17.61 -4.71 -2.38
C GLY A 40 -18.15 -3.29 -2.45
N GLY A 41 -18.00 -2.58 -1.35
CA GLY A 41 -18.17 -1.14 -1.25
C GLY A 41 -16.98 -0.52 -0.54
N GLU A 42 -16.47 0.58 -1.07
CA GLU A 42 -15.41 1.37 -0.44
C GLU A 42 -16.00 2.43 0.47
N LEU A 43 -15.51 2.53 1.70
CA LEU A 43 -15.91 3.58 2.62
C LEU A 43 -15.23 4.90 2.24
N GLY A 44 -15.96 5.99 2.41
CA GLY A 44 -15.37 7.33 2.25
C GLY A 44 -14.18 7.55 3.20
N ASN A 45 -13.27 8.43 2.80
CA ASN A 45 -11.95 8.62 3.42
C ASN A 45 -11.91 8.64 4.95
N SER A 46 -12.90 9.22 5.61
CA SER A 46 -12.96 9.30 7.09
C SER A 46 -14.15 8.55 7.70
N SER A 47 -14.81 7.68 6.94
CA SER A 47 -16.05 6.99 7.38
C SER A 47 -15.81 5.86 8.38
N ALA A 48 -14.57 5.46 8.62
CA ALA A 48 -14.18 4.46 9.62
C ALA A 48 -13.28 5.04 10.72
N SER A 49 -13.33 6.38 10.94
CA SER A 49 -12.49 7.08 11.91
C SER A 49 -13.06 7.08 13.33
N SER A 50 -14.24 6.48 13.55
CA SER A 50 -14.83 6.32 14.88
C SER A 50 -15.50 4.95 15.04
N VAL A 51 -15.51 4.44 16.29
CA VAL A 51 -16.21 3.20 16.66
C VAL A 51 -17.68 3.28 16.30
N GLN A 52 -18.33 4.43 16.57
CA GLN A 52 -19.75 4.68 16.34
C GLN A 52 -20.09 4.59 14.84
N ASP A 53 -19.28 5.15 13.97
CA ASP A 53 -19.50 5.08 12.53
C ASP A 53 -19.34 3.67 12.00
N ILE A 54 -18.32 2.95 12.44
CA ILE A 54 -18.11 1.55 12.06
C ILE A 54 -19.33 0.71 12.46
N GLU A 55 -19.81 0.82 13.69
CA GLU A 55 -21.00 0.10 14.18
C GLU A 55 -22.27 0.46 13.42
N ARG A 56 -22.42 1.70 12.99
CA ARG A 56 -23.58 2.19 12.24
C ARG A 56 -23.56 1.77 10.78
N ILE A 57 -22.39 1.68 10.16
CA ILE A 57 -22.22 1.46 8.71
C ILE A 57 -22.27 -0.02 8.35
N PHE A 58 -21.54 -0.88 9.03
CA PHE A 58 -21.35 -2.28 8.64
C PHE A 58 -22.65 -3.09 8.49
N PRO A 59 -23.65 -2.97 9.38
CA PRO A 59 -24.95 -3.65 9.18
C PRO A 59 -25.69 -3.18 7.92
N LYS A 60 -25.44 -1.94 7.44
CA LYS A 60 -26.05 -1.44 6.19
C LYS A 60 -25.42 -2.10 4.97
N LEU A 61 -24.09 -2.27 4.98
CA LEU A 61 -23.37 -2.93 3.88
C LEU A 61 -23.85 -4.36 3.69
N GLN A 62 -24.03 -5.11 4.79
CA GLN A 62 -24.58 -6.46 4.75
C GLN A 62 -26.00 -6.47 4.16
N ARG A 63 -26.87 -5.54 4.58
CA ARG A 63 -28.25 -5.43 4.02
C ARG A 63 -28.27 -5.05 2.55
N MET A 64 -27.24 -4.40 2.04
CA MET A 64 -27.07 -4.10 0.61
C MET A 64 -26.63 -5.33 -0.20
N GLY A 65 -26.38 -6.47 0.44
CA GLY A 65 -25.91 -7.69 -0.21
C GLY A 65 -24.42 -7.71 -0.54
N LEU A 66 -23.63 -6.82 0.08
CA LEU A 66 -22.19 -6.84 -0.08
C LEU A 66 -21.57 -8.01 0.71
N ASN A 67 -20.48 -8.55 0.20
CA ASN A 67 -19.67 -9.58 0.86
C ASN A 67 -18.30 -9.06 1.30
N THR A 68 -17.93 -7.85 0.88
CA THR A 68 -16.61 -7.25 1.15
C THR A 68 -16.77 -5.76 1.39
N VAL A 69 -15.95 -5.22 2.28
CA VAL A 69 -15.82 -3.78 2.50
C VAL A 69 -14.35 -3.37 2.36
N LEU A 70 -14.09 -2.28 1.62
CA LEU A 70 -12.79 -1.63 1.54
C LEU A 70 -12.78 -0.52 2.61
N VAL A 71 -11.84 -0.60 3.55
CA VAL A 71 -11.84 0.23 4.76
C VAL A 71 -10.50 0.96 4.91
N PRO A 72 -10.49 2.29 5.01
CA PRO A 72 -9.29 3.03 5.37
C PRO A 72 -8.74 2.62 6.74
N ALA A 73 -7.43 2.47 6.84
CA ALA A 73 -6.67 2.40 8.07
C ALA A 73 -5.76 3.62 8.14
N TYR A 74 -5.89 4.41 9.20
CA TYR A 74 -5.32 5.75 9.30
C TYR A 74 -4.06 5.73 10.16
N TRP A 75 -2.94 6.21 9.64
CA TRP A 75 -1.70 6.26 10.41
C TRP A 75 -1.80 7.14 11.65
N ASP A 76 -2.38 8.34 11.52
CA ASP A 76 -2.55 9.29 12.63
C ASP A 76 -3.40 8.75 13.78
N LEU A 77 -4.39 7.90 13.49
CA LEU A 77 -5.21 7.23 14.51
C LEU A 77 -4.57 5.93 15.01
N THR A 78 -3.71 5.31 14.22
CA THR A 78 -2.99 4.09 14.58
C THR A 78 -1.75 4.40 15.44
N GLU A 79 -1.05 5.51 15.20
CA GLU A 79 0.13 5.96 15.94
C GLU A 79 -0.02 7.45 16.33
N PRO A 80 -0.98 7.80 17.21
CA PRO A 80 -1.27 9.20 17.57
C PRO A 80 -0.08 9.91 18.23
N THR A 81 0.80 9.16 18.88
CA THR A 81 2.08 9.61 19.45
C THR A 81 3.18 8.69 18.96
N GLU A 82 4.35 9.25 18.60
CA GLU A 82 5.47 8.46 18.05
C GLU A 82 5.80 7.26 18.93
N GLY A 83 5.72 6.05 18.34
CA GLY A 83 5.98 4.78 19.02
C GLY A 83 4.85 4.24 19.90
N HIS A 84 3.70 4.92 20.00
CA HIS A 84 2.54 4.46 20.76
C HIS A 84 1.39 4.14 19.83
N PHE A 85 1.01 2.87 19.77
CA PHE A 85 0.02 2.36 18.83
C PHE A 85 -1.34 2.12 19.49
N ASP A 86 -2.40 2.52 18.79
CA ASP A 86 -3.80 2.25 19.11
C ASP A 86 -4.45 1.47 17.97
N PHE A 87 -4.84 0.23 18.23
CA PHE A 87 -5.49 -0.64 17.24
C PHE A 87 -7.01 -0.76 17.45
N THR A 88 -7.60 0.05 18.32
CA THR A 88 -9.03 0.00 18.68
C THR A 88 -9.94 0.04 17.45
N LEU A 89 -9.65 0.91 16.47
CA LEU A 89 -10.46 1.00 15.25
C LEU A 89 -10.30 -0.24 14.38
N THR A 90 -9.09 -0.76 14.25
CA THR A 90 -8.81 -2.00 13.50
C THR A 90 -9.57 -3.18 14.10
N ASP A 91 -9.51 -3.35 15.42
CA ASP A 91 -10.24 -4.38 16.15
C ASP A 91 -11.74 -4.26 15.93
N LYS A 92 -12.26 -3.03 15.99
CA LYS A 92 -13.69 -2.77 15.78
C LYS A 92 -14.12 -3.09 14.34
N VAL A 93 -13.32 -2.74 13.34
CA VAL A 93 -13.56 -3.09 11.93
C VAL A 93 -13.66 -4.61 11.78
N LEU A 94 -12.67 -5.36 12.28
CA LEU A 94 -12.67 -6.82 12.17
C LEU A 94 -13.84 -7.44 12.93
N GLN A 95 -14.16 -6.96 14.13
CA GLN A 95 -15.31 -7.41 14.89
C GLN A 95 -16.62 -7.20 14.12
N GLN A 96 -16.84 -6.01 13.55
CA GLN A 96 -18.05 -5.71 12.81
C GLN A 96 -18.11 -6.43 11.46
N ALA A 97 -17.00 -6.62 10.79
CA ALA A 97 -16.94 -7.41 9.57
C ALA A 97 -17.38 -8.86 9.82
N ARG A 98 -16.82 -9.50 10.85
CA ARG A 98 -17.20 -10.87 11.26
C ARG A 98 -18.70 -10.97 11.62
N ARG A 99 -19.22 -10.04 12.44
CA ARG A 99 -20.62 -9.98 12.84
C ARG A 99 -21.59 -9.84 11.65
N ASN A 100 -21.15 -9.18 10.58
CA ASN A 100 -21.96 -8.89 9.41
C ASN A 100 -21.58 -9.76 8.19
N ASN A 101 -20.80 -10.82 8.41
CA ASN A 101 -20.35 -11.75 7.37
C ASN A 101 -19.69 -11.06 6.16
N LEU A 102 -18.84 -10.07 6.43
CA LEU A 102 -18.08 -9.31 5.44
C LEU A 102 -16.60 -9.69 5.51
N LYS A 103 -15.96 -9.80 4.35
CA LYS A 103 -14.50 -9.77 4.24
C LYS A 103 -14.01 -8.31 4.18
N VAL A 104 -12.74 -8.10 4.50
CA VAL A 104 -12.13 -6.76 4.58
C VAL A 104 -10.96 -6.65 3.61
N VAL A 105 -10.93 -5.57 2.86
CA VAL A 105 -9.76 -5.05 2.19
C VAL A 105 -9.36 -3.78 2.93
N PHE A 106 -8.20 -3.76 3.57
CA PHE A 106 -7.72 -2.54 4.20
C PHE A 106 -6.96 -1.66 3.23
N LEU A 107 -7.17 -0.35 3.37
CA LEU A 107 -6.48 0.69 2.62
C LEU A 107 -5.59 1.46 3.61
N TRP A 108 -4.27 1.22 3.61
CA TRP A 108 -3.35 1.93 4.48
C TRP A 108 -3.16 3.37 3.99
N PHE A 109 -3.70 4.33 4.76
CA PHE A 109 -3.45 5.75 4.57
C PHE A 109 -2.27 6.16 5.45
N GLY A 110 -1.06 5.95 4.93
CA GLY A 110 0.21 6.18 5.57
C GLY A 110 0.76 7.57 5.28
N ALA A 111 1.92 7.61 4.65
CA ALA A 111 2.57 8.86 4.28
C ALA A 111 1.85 9.60 3.14
N TRP A 112 1.03 8.91 2.32
CA TRP A 112 0.26 9.53 1.24
C TRP A 112 -1.21 9.09 1.21
N LYS A 113 -2.06 10.09 0.98
CA LYS A 113 -3.46 9.95 0.56
C LYS A 113 -3.81 11.14 -0.33
N ASN A 114 -4.34 10.89 -1.55
CA ASN A 114 -4.63 11.92 -2.56
C ASN A 114 -3.41 12.81 -2.86
N SER A 115 -2.23 12.21 -3.01
CA SER A 115 -0.96 12.91 -3.23
C SER A 115 -0.61 13.95 -2.13
N MET A 116 -1.09 13.74 -0.90
CA MET A 116 -0.82 14.59 0.27
C MET A 116 -0.60 13.73 1.51
N SER A 117 0.08 14.27 2.52
CA SER A 117 0.33 13.58 3.81
C SER A 117 -0.77 13.85 4.85
N CYS A 118 -2.05 13.85 4.42
CA CYS A 118 -3.19 14.25 5.24
C CYS A 118 -3.35 13.38 6.50
N TYR A 119 -3.17 12.07 6.36
CA TYR A 119 -3.37 11.07 7.43
C TYR A 119 -2.07 10.67 8.14
N ALA A 120 -0.95 11.32 7.83
CA ALA A 120 0.25 11.18 8.64
C ALA A 120 0.06 11.88 9.99
N PRO A 121 0.61 11.35 11.11
CA PRO A 121 0.43 11.92 12.44
C PRO A 121 0.98 13.33 12.58
N LEU A 122 0.43 14.10 13.54
CA LEU A 122 0.86 15.48 13.79
C LEU A 122 2.34 15.56 14.17
N TRP A 123 2.83 14.66 15.04
CA TRP A 123 4.24 14.59 15.42
C TRP A 123 5.19 14.40 14.24
N PHE A 124 4.74 13.69 13.20
CA PHE A 124 5.47 13.50 11.95
C PHE A 124 5.44 14.78 11.10
N LYS A 125 4.24 15.37 10.91
CA LYS A 125 4.03 16.55 10.06
C LYS A 125 4.71 17.80 10.58
N GLU A 126 4.88 17.96 11.89
CA GLU A 126 5.52 19.12 12.52
C GLU A 126 7.04 19.03 12.55
N ASN A 127 7.63 17.84 12.47
CA ASN A 127 9.07 17.67 12.55
C ASN A 127 9.73 17.60 11.17
N HIS A 128 9.68 18.71 10.43
CA HIS A 128 10.22 18.80 9.06
C HIS A 128 11.73 18.53 8.96
N LYS A 129 12.46 18.69 10.06
CA LYS A 129 13.89 18.38 10.11
C LYS A 129 14.15 16.88 10.06
N LYS A 130 13.33 16.10 10.77
CA LYS A 130 13.44 14.62 10.81
C LYS A 130 12.67 13.98 9.64
N TYR A 131 11.53 14.57 9.29
CA TYR A 131 10.62 14.09 8.26
C TYR A 131 10.41 15.16 7.19
N PRO A 132 11.34 15.32 6.26
CA PRO A 132 11.32 16.42 5.29
C PRO A 132 10.13 16.28 4.33
N ARG A 133 9.65 17.46 3.90
CA ARG A 133 8.61 17.60 2.87
C ARG A 133 9.23 17.63 1.49
N ALA A 134 8.41 17.33 0.48
CA ALA A 134 8.69 17.64 -0.90
C ALA A 134 8.61 19.15 -1.15
N TYR A 135 9.31 19.64 -2.17
CA TYR A 135 9.38 21.04 -2.55
C TYR A 135 9.02 21.24 -4.02
N THR A 136 8.37 22.35 -4.32
CA THR A 136 8.19 22.81 -5.70
C THR A 136 9.51 23.30 -6.29
N GLN A 137 9.55 23.49 -7.62
CA GLN A 137 10.67 24.09 -8.33
C GLN A 137 11.01 25.51 -7.82
N THR A 138 10.03 26.24 -7.31
CA THR A 138 10.21 27.58 -6.75
C THR A 138 10.66 27.59 -5.26
N GLY A 139 10.88 26.40 -4.68
CA GLY A 139 11.31 26.25 -3.27
C GLY A 139 10.18 26.35 -2.25
N LYS A 140 8.90 26.27 -2.67
CA LYS A 140 7.75 26.23 -1.77
C LYS A 140 7.64 24.80 -1.17
N PRO A 141 7.61 24.63 0.17
CA PRO A 141 7.36 23.34 0.78
C PRO A 141 5.90 22.92 0.55
N LEU A 142 5.69 21.64 0.22
CA LEU A 142 4.38 21.05 0.01
C LEU A 142 3.91 20.30 1.27
N GLU A 143 2.61 20.04 1.39
CA GLU A 143 2.09 19.14 2.42
C GLU A 143 2.18 17.67 1.93
N ILE A 144 3.36 17.32 1.48
CA ILE A 144 3.70 16.00 0.95
C ILE A 144 5.02 15.58 1.57
N ALA A 145 5.07 14.42 2.19
CA ALA A 145 6.33 13.84 2.68
C ALA A 145 7.25 13.52 1.51
N SER A 146 8.55 13.78 1.64
CA SER A 146 9.51 13.45 0.59
C SER A 146 9.77 11.95 0.53
N ALA A 147 9.49 11.32 -0.60
CA ALA A 147 9.78 9.90 -0.87
C ALA A 147 11.30 9.58 -0.90
N PHE A 148 12.15 10.59 -0.87
CA PHE A 148 13.60 10.47 -0.86
C PHE A 148 14.19 10.40 0.54
N SER A 149 13.38 10.59 1.58
CA SER A 149 13.80 10.55 2.97
C SER A 149 13.68 9.14 3.56
N GLU A 150 14.81 8.57 3.97
CA GLU A 150 14.81 7.30 4.69
C GLU A 150 14.07 7.39 6.03
N ASN A 151 14.11 8.54 6.71
CA ASN A 151 13.37 8.75 7.96
C ASN A 151 11.85 8.70 7.74
N VAL A 152 11.36 9.25 6.62
CA VAL A 152 9.94 9.15 6.22
C VAL A 152 9.57 7.68 6.02
N TYR A 153 10.33 6.97 5.22
CA TYR A 153 10.12 5.54 4.98
C TYR A 153 10.12 4.72 6.27
N GLN A 154 11.12 4.93 7.15
CA GLN A 154 11.24 4.15 8.39
C GLN A 154 10.08 4.42 9.36
N ALA A 155 9.59 5.66 9.44
CA ALA A 155 8.46 5.98 10.31
C ALA A 155 7.17 5.32 9.83
N ASP A 156 6.83 5.47 8.56
CA ASP A 156 5.65 4.87 7.95
C ASP A 156 5.72 3.33 7.97
N ASN A 157 6.82 2.74 7.52
CA ASN A 157 7.00 1.29 7.50
C ASN A 157 6.96 0.68 8.91
N ARG A 158 7.44 1.39 9.95
CA ARG A 158 7.32 0.96 11.36
C ARG A 158 5.85 0.89 11.78
N ALA A 159 5.09 1.95 11.50
CA ALA A 159 3.66 2.00 11.84
C ALA A 159 2.87 0.93 11.10
N PHE A 160 3.07 0.83 9.80
CA PHE A 160 2.47 -0.20 8.95
C PHE A 160 2.80 -1.61 9.42
N SER A 161 4.08 -1.85 9.80
CA SER A 161 4.52 -3.16 10.31
C SER A 161 3.86 -3.52 11.64
N ALA A 162 3.80 -2.58 12.59
CA ALA A 162 3.16 -2.79 13.88
C ALA A 162 1.66 -3.09 13.71
N TRP A 163 0.99 -2.35 12.84
CA TRP A 163 -0.40 -2.56 12.50
C TRP A 163 -0.65 -3.92 11.84
N LEU A 164 0.18 -4.34 10.87
CA LEU A 164 0.09 -5.66 10.24
C LEU A 164 0.38 -6.81 11.20
N GLN A 165 1.34 -6.65 12.11
CA GLN A 165 1.64 -7.64 13.16
C GLN A 165 0.42 -7.84 14.08
N HIS A 166 -0.25 -6.75 14.43
CA HIS A 166 -1.48 -6.82 15.22
C HIS A 166 -2.59 -7.58 14.46
N ILE A 167 -2.83 -7.24 13.19
CA ILE A 167 -3.81 -7.96 12.36
C ILE A 167 -3.45 -9.45 12.26
N ALA A 168 -2.19 -9.77 11.96
CA ALA A 168 -1.74 -11.14 11.85
C ALA A 168 -1.99 -11.95 13.15
N ALA A 169 -1.84 -11.29 14.30
CA ALA A 169 -2.08 -11.94 15.59
C ALA A 169 -3.56 -12.26 15.85
N ILE A 170 -4.50 -11.45 15.36
CA ILE A 170 -5.93 -11.58 15.69
C ILE A 170 -6.80 -12.07 14.54
N ASP A 171 -6.28 -12.14 13.31
CA ASP A 171 -7.06 -12.51 12.12
C ASP A 171 -6.53 -13.74 11.37
N LYS A 172 -5.34 -14.25 11.72
CA LYS A 172 -4.71 -15.37 11.02
C LYS A 172 -5.61 -16.62 10.94
N GLU A 173 -6.35 -16.91 12.00
CA GLU A 173 -7.25 -18.07 12.05
C GLU A 173 -8.65 -17.75 11.49
N GLU A 174 -9.04 -16.48 11.46
CA GLU A 174 -10.36 -16.03 11.05
C GLU A 174 -10.42 -15.70 9.54
N GLY A 175 -9.31 -15.25 8.96
CA GLY A 175 -9.23 -14.91 7.54
C GLY A 175 -10.24 -13.85 7.10
N THR A 176 -10.50 -12.86 7.96
CA THR A 176 -11.42 -11.76 7.66
C THR A 176 -10.80 -10.80 6.66
N VAL A 177 -9.49 -10.51 6.81
CA VAL A 177 -8.74 -9.66 5.89
C VAL A 177 -8.31 -10.48 4.68
N ILE A 178 -8.71 -10.06 3.49
CA ILE A 178 -8.42 -10.76 2.24
C ILE A 178 -7.43 -10.04 1.33
N MET A 179 -7.13 -8.78 1.62
CA MET A 179 -6.19 -7.96 0.86
C MET A 179 -5.82 -6.70 1.65
N VAL A 180 -4.64 -6.15 1.38
CA VAL A 180 -4.20 -4.85 1.91
C VAL A 180 -3.65 -4.00 0.77
N GLN A 181 -4.13 -2.76 0.64
CA GLN A 181 -3.53 -1.74 -0.22
C GLN A 181 -2.50 -0.97 0.59
N ILE A 182 -1.31 -0.78 0.01
CA ILE A 182 -0.21 0.00 0.59
C ILE A 182 -0.25 1.39 0.00
N GLU A 183 -0.43 2.40 0.84
CA GLU A 183 -0.62 3.80 0.46
C GLU A 183 -1.86 4.00 -0.42
N ASN A 184 -2.24 5.25 -0.63
CA ASN A 184 -3.35 5.57 -1.51
C ASN A 184 -3.06 6.81 -2.34
N GLU A 185 -3.20 6.68 -3.66
CA GLU A 185 -2.97 7.77 -4.61
C GLU A 185 -1.63 8.47 -4.37
N ILE A 186 -0.58 7.64 -4.18
CA ILE A 186 0.79 8.12 -4.01
C ILE A 186 1.24 8.90 -5.26
N GLY A 187 1.67 10.15 -5.05
CA GLY A 187 2.03 11.04 -6.15
C GLY A 187 2.42 12.42 -5.67
N MET A 188 2.57 13.34 -6.62
CA MET A 188 2.75 14.76 -6.36
C MET A 188 1.70 15.59 -7.08
N LEU A 189 1.24 16.65 -6.43
CA LEU A 189 0.46 17.73 -7.03
C LEU A 189 1.28 19.03 -7.00
N GLU A 190 0.95 19.96 -7.87
CA GLU A 190 1.58 21.23 -8.20
C GLU A 190 2.81 21.07 -9.13
N ASP A 191 3.74 20.12 -8.86
CA ASP A 191 4.92 19.86 -9.71
C ASP A 191 5.06 18.37 -10.07
N ALA A 192 5.76 18.10 -11.16
CA ALA A 192 5.99 16.74 -11.64
C ALA A 192 7.01 15.97 -10.81
N ARG A 193 7.90 16.66 -10.07
CA ARG A 193 8.86 16.03 -9.16
C ARG A 193 9.09 16.84 -7.89
N ASP A 194 9.64 16.17 -6.89
CA ASP A 194 10.21 16.79 -5.70
C ASP A 194 11.54 17.49 -6.05
N TYR A 195 11.68 18.73 -5.61
CA TYR A 195 12.88 19.57 -5.73
C TYR A 195 13.61 19.76 -4.40
N SER A 196 13.36 18.89 -3.41
CA SER A 196 14.17 18.84 -2.19
C SER A 196 15.64 18.52 -2.53
N GLN A 197 16.54 18.82 -1.59
CA GLN A 197 17.97 18.59 -1.79
C GLN A 197 18.28 17.11 -2.08
N GLU A 198 17.61 16.20 -1.38
CA GLU A 198 17.75 14.75 -1.55
C GLU A 198 17.22 14.29 -2.91
N ALA A 199 16.06 14.80 -3.32
CA ALA A 199 15.47 14.51 -4.62
C ALA A 199 16.34 15.03 -5.75
N ASP A 200 16.84 16.25 -5.64
CA ASP A 200 17.77 16.84 -6.61
C ASP A 200 19.07 16.05 -6.76
N LYS A 201 19.62 15.57 -5.63
CA LYS A 201 20.80 14.69 -5.64
C LYS A 201 20.49 13.37 -6.36
N ALA A 202 19.34 12.77 -6.09
CA ALA A 202 18.91 11.52 -6.74
C ALA A 202 18.62 11.73 -8.24
N PHE A 203 18.04 12.88 -8.62
CA PHE A 203 17.75 13.20 -10.02
C PHE A 203 19.02 13.39 -10.87
N ARG A 204 20.10 13.93 -10.29
CA ARG A 204 21.41 14.08 -10.94
C ARG A 204 22.25 12.80 -10.93
N ALA A 205 21.87 11.82 -10.13
CA ALA A 205 22.54 10.53 -10.11
C ALA A 205 22.16 9.68 -11.33
N PRO A 206 22.93 8.63 -11.66
CA PRO A 206 22.55 7.68 -12.69
C PRO A 206 21.20 7.00 -12.36
N VAL A 207 20.43 6.70 -13.41
CA VAL A 207 19.21 5.88 -13.28
C VAL A 207 19.57 4.53 -12.62
N PRO A 208 18.82 4.07 -11.62
CA PRO A 208 19.11 2.81 -10.94
C PRO A 208 19.23 1.63 -11.90
N THR A 209 20.29 0.83 -11.76
CA THR A 209 20.56 -0.33 -12.63
C THR A 209 19.38 -1.31 -12.66
N GLU A 210 18.68 -1.49 -11.53
CA GLU A 210 17.51 -2.34 -11.43
C GLU A 210 16.37 -1.88 -12.37
N LEU A 211 16.10 -0.58 -12.39
CA LEU A 211 15.11 0.01 -13.29
C LEU A 211 15.53 -0.17 -14.75
N MET A 212 16.80 0.08 -15.07
CA MET A 212 17.30 -0.10 -16.44
C MET A 212 17.24 -1.56 -16.91
N ASN A 213 17.56 -2.50 -16.04
CA ASN A 213 17.42 -3.94 -16.32
C ASN A 213 15.96 -4.33 -16.53
N TYR A 214 15.05 -3.81 -15.70
CA TYR A 214 13.61 -4.02 -15.86
C TYR A 214 13.12 -3.51 -17.23
N LEU A 215 13.46 -2.28 -17.60
CA LEU A 215 13.05 -1.69 -18.87
C LEU A 215 13.58 -2.48 -20.08
N GLN A 216 14.84 -2.91 -20.03
CA GLN A 216 15.45 -3.73 -21.09
C GLN A 216 14.75 -5.07 -21.24
N LYS A 217 14.53 -5.77 -20.12
CA LYS A 217 13.88 -7.09 -20.09
C LYS A 217 12.44 -7.03 -20.61
N ASN A 218 11.72 -5.96 -20.27
CA ASN A 218 10.29 -5.83 -20.55
C ASN A 218 9.98 -4.88 -21.71
N LYS A 219 10.96 -4.50 -22.55
CA LYS A 219 10.78 -3.50 -23.59
C LYS A 219 9.54 -3.72 -24.47
N LYS A 220 9.21 -5.00 -24.78
CA LYS A 220 8.07 -5.34 -25.64
C LYS A 220 6.70 -5.13 -24.99
N THR A 221 6.65 -5.03 -23.66
CA THR A 221 5.41 -4.89 -22.88
C THR A 221 5.29 -3.54 -22.17
N LEU A 222 6.30 -2.67 -22.31
CA LEU A 222 6.24 -1.30 -21.79
C LEU A 222 5.16 -0.50 -22.53
N HIS A 223 4.62 0.49 -21.83
CA HIS A 223 3.68 1.44 -22.45
C HIS A 223 4.33 2.14 -23.65
N PRO A 224 3.61 2.31 -24.78
CA PRO A 224 4.19 2.86 -26.01
C PRO A 224 4.85 4.24 -25.84
N GLN A 225 4.27 5.11 -25.00
CA GLN A 225 4.86 6.42 -24.69
C GLN A 225 6.20 6.30 -23.98
N MET A 226 6.35 5.34 -23.06
CA MET A 226 7.61 5.07 -22.37
C MET A 226 8.68 4.57 -23.35
N ILE A 227 8.32 3.67 -24.25
CA ILE A 227 9.22 3.18 -25.30
C ILE A 227 9.68 4.34 -26.18
N LYS A 228 8.73 5.11 -26.71
CA LYS A 228 9.01 6.27 -27.57
C LYS A 228 9.95 7.27 -26.89
N LYS A 229 9.71 7.53 -25.60
CA LYS A 229 10.54 8.43 -24.80
C LYS A 229 11.97 7.93 -24.67
N TRP A 230 12.16 6.65 -24.35
CA TRP A 230 13.48 6.04 -24.24
C TRP A 230 14.20 5.94 -25.59
N GLU A 231 13.46 5.61 -26.67
CA GLU A 231 14.00 5.53 -28.05
C GLU A 231 14.46 6.89 -28.57
N SER A 232 13.79 7.98 -28.20
CA SER A 232 14.19 9.33 -28.58
C SER A 232 15.59 9.71 -28.06
N GLN A 233 16.08 9.01 -27.04
CA GLN A 233 17.44 9.16 -26.49
C GLN A 233 18.38 8.01 -26.86
N GLY A 234 18.04 7.24 -27.91
CA GLY A 234 18.87 6.12 -28.41
C GLY A 234 18.86 4.89 -27.52
N CYS A 235 17.85 4.69 -26.71
CA CYS A 235 17.74 3.57 -25.75
C CYS A 235 18.98 3.40 -24.88
N LYS A 236 19.53 4.49 -24.36
CA LYS A 236 20.70 4.45 -23.49
C LYS A 236 20.44 3.51 -22.31
N LYS A 237 21.44 2.71 -21.96
CA LYS A 237 21.35 1.70 -20.89
C LYS A 237 21.89 2.18 -19.55
N GLN A 238 22.51 3.35 -19.52
CA GLN A 238 23.08 3.99 -18.35
C GLN A 238 23.19 5.49 -18.58
N GLY A 239 23.26 6.25 -17.51
CA GLY A 239 23.36 7.71 -17.52
C GLY A 239 22.42 8.32 -16.49
N THR A 240 22.42 9.63 -16.36
CA THR A 240 21.46 10.38 -15.54
C THR A 240 20.05 10.26 -16.15
N TRP A 241 19.05 10.62 -15.37
CA TRP A 241 17.65 10.60 -15.82
C TRP A 241 17.46 11.40 -17.13
N GLN A 242 18.05 12.58 -17.22
CA GLN A 242 17.98 13.42 -18.42
C GLN A 242 18.74 12.85 -19.60
N GLU A 243 19.88 12.20 -19.38
CA GLU A 243 20.63 11.55 -20.46
C GLU A 243 19.90 10.34 -21.03
N VAL A 244 19.16 9.60 -20.19
CA VAL A 244 18.46 8.39 -20.58
C VAL A 244 17.08 8.67 -21.16
N PHE A 245 16.34 9.67 -20.62
CA PHE A 245 14.96 9.95 -21.00
C PHE A 245 14.72 11.35 -21.59
N GLY A 246 15.75 12.23 -21.64
CA GLY A 246 15.64 13.60 -22.11
C GLY A 246 15.29 14.60 -21.01
N ALA A 247 15.41 15.89 -21.31
CA ALA A 247 15.23 16.99 -20.35
C ALA A 247 13.85 17.64 -20.51
N ASP A 248 12.81 17.00 -20.00
CA ASP A 248 11.44 17.53 -19.99
C ASP A 248 10.62 16.94 -18.82
N ILE A 249 9.38 17.42 -18.66
CA ILE A 249 8.45 17.04 -17.60
C ILE A 249 8.18 15.53 -17.53
N TYR A 250 8.19 14.83 -18.65
CA TYR A 250 7.99 13.36 -18.64
C TYR A 250 9.15 12.62 -17.98
N THR A 251 10.35 13.18 -18.02
CA THR A 251 11.49 12.62 -17.29
C THR A 251 11.34 12.81 -15.78
N ASP A 252 10.81 13.95 -15.36
CA ASP A 252 10.47 14.21 -13.95
C ASP A 252 9.40 13.22 -13.46
N GLU A 253 8.36 12.96 -14.27
CA GLU A 253 7.33 11.97 -13.96
C GLU A 253 7.89 10.53 -13.86
N ILE A 254 8.75 10.12 -14.78
CA ILE A 254 9.40 8.80 -14.75
C ILE A 254 10.26 8.65 -13.51
N PHE A 255 11.00 9.71 -13.15
CA PHE A 255 11.82 9.76 -11.95
C PHE A 255 10.99 9.54 -10.68
N MET A 256 9.91 10.30 -10.52
CA MET A 256 9.03 10.18 -9.36
C MET A 256 8.32 8.83 -9.31
N ALA A 257 7.77 8.37 -10.44
CA ALA A 257 7.11 7.06 -10.52
C ALA A 257 8.04 5.91 -10.12
N GLY A 258 9.31 5.96 -10.55
CA GLY A 258 10.33 4.99 -10.17
C GLY A 258 10.62 4.98 -8.66
N HIS A 259 10.67 6.15 -8.03
CA HIS A 259 10.92 6.27 -6.58
C HIS A 259 9.71 5.86 -5.74
N TYR A 260 8.49 6.25 -6.13
CA TYR A 260 7.27 5.80 -5.46
C TYR A 260 7.08 4.28 -5.57
N ALA A 261 7.30 3.71 -6.75
CA ALA A 261 7.24 2.26 -6.94
C ALA A 261 8.24 1.53 -6.02
N ARG A 262 9.45 2.05 -5.89
CA ARG A 262 10.47 1.50 -4.97
C ARG A 262 10.05 1.63 -3.50
N TYR A 263 9.45 2.74 -3.11
CA TYR A 263 8.94 2.95 -1.76
C TYR A 263 7.88 1.90 -1.41
N VAL A 264 6.87 1.77 -2.26
CA VAL A 264 5.78 0.80 -2.08
C VAL A 264 6.29 -0.63 -2.11
N GLU A 265 7.23 -0.98 -3.00
CA GLU A 265 7.82 -2.33 -3.05
C GLU A 265 8.58 -2.68 -1.76
N ARG A 266 9.33 -1.75 -1.18
CA ARG A 266 10.00 -1.96 0.11
C ARG A 266 8.97 -2.24 1.23
N MET A 267 7.87 -1.49 1.30
CA MET A 267 6.77 -1.75 2.24
C MET A 267 6.12 -3.10 1.98
N ALA A 268 5.87 -3.45 0.71
CA ALA A 268 5.29 -4.73 0.32
C ALA A 268 6.17 -5.92 0.71
N GLN A 269 7.51 -5.80 0.59
CA GLN A 269 8.44 -6.84 1.04
C GLN A 269 8.33 -7.05 2.56
N THR A 270 8.25 -5.97 3.33
CA THR A 270 8.02 -6.05 4.78
C THR A 270 6.67 -6.70 5.08
N ALA A 271 5.60 -6.27 4.41
CA ALA A 271 4.25 -6.80 4.62
C ALA A 271 4.18 -8.31 4.38
N ARG A 272 4.75 -8.81 3.26
CA ARG A 272 4.77 -10.24 2.93
C ARG A 272 5.48 -11.09 3.98
N SER A 273 6.44 -10.53 4.71
CA SER A 273 7.15 -11.24 5.79
C SER A 273 6.33 -11.32 7.09
N ILE A 274 5.33 -10.45 7.27
CA ILE A 274 4.51 -10.35 8.48
C ILE A 274 3.18 -11.07 8.30
N TYR A 275 2.45 -10.76 7.23
CA TYR A 275 1.12 -11.27 6.99
C TYR A 275 0.93 -11.61 5.51
N ASN A 276 0.76 -12.89 5.21
CA ASN A 276 0.70 -13.40 3.83
C ASN A 276 -0.71 -13.28 3.25
N VAL A 277 -1.10 -12.05 2.89
CA VAL A 277 -2.33 -11.75 2.13
C VAL A 277 -1.95 -11.03 0.83
N PRO A 278 -2.82 -11.02 -0.20
CA PRO A 278 -2.65 -10.19 -1.39
C PRO A 278 -2.43 -8.71 -1.04
N LEU A 279 -1.50 -8.07 -1.78
CA LEU A 279 -1.16 -6.67 -1.63
C LEU A 279 -1.44 -5.93 -2.95
#